data_9978911db5ec0c223927c39d4fac7de8
#
_entry.id   9978911db5ec0c223927c39d4fac7de8
#
_cell.length_a   1.000
_cell.length_b   1.000
_cell.length_c   1.000
_cell.angle_alpha   90.00
_cell.angle_beta   90.00
_cell.angle_gamma   90.00
#
_symmetry.space_group_name_H-M   'P 1'
#
loop_
_entity.id
_entity.type
_entity.pdbx_description
1 polymer ?
#
loop_
_entity_poly.entity_id
_entity_poly.type
_entity_poly.pdbx_seq_one_letter_code
_entity_poly.pdbx_strand_id
1 'polypeptide(L)'
;MTRDIMGKKALLAVVAVLTLFAGAATTSAAAATAEENYRFYCAQCHGLEGRGDGPNATENQPVSPRDHTSAKEMEKLTDEDIINSITDGGTATSKSSLMPPFGKTLSRSEISELKGLLRKLCKCKGK
;
A
#
# COMPACT_ATOMS: atom_id res chain seq x y z
N MET A 1 56.82 26.27 -26.06
CA MET A 1 55.45 26.82 -25.97
C MET A 1 54.34 25.82 -26.37
N THR A 2 54.64 24.57 -26.70
CA THR A 2 53.63 23.57 -27.20
C THR A 2 53.13 22.57 -26.15
N ARG A 3 53.71 22.49 -24.95
CA ARG A 3 53.33 21.49 -23.89
C ARG A 3 52.09 21.90 -23.09
N ASP A 4 51.78 23.20 -22.98
CA ASP A 4 50.63 23.72 -22.19
C ASP A 4 49.26 23.55 -22.89
N ILE A 5 49.25 23.52 -24.22
CA ILE A 5 47.99 23.45 -24.99
C ILE A 5 47.41 22.02 -24.94
N MET A 6 48.28 21.00 -24.86
CA MET A 6 47.87 19.60 -24.82
C MET A 6 47.28 19.22 -23.45
N GLY A 7 47.82 19.77 -22.37
CA GLY A 7 47.29 19.55 -21.01
C GLY A 7 45.91 20.17 -20.77
N LYS A 8 45.68 21.38 -21.29
CA LYS A 8 44.40 22.08 -21.16
C LYS A 8 43.28 21.42 -21.98
N LYS A 9 43.58 20.89 -23.16
CA LYS A 9 42.61 20.16 -24.00
C LYS A 9 42.26 18.79 -23.39
N ALA A 10 43.22 18.09 -22.79
CA ALA A 10 42.95 16.82 -22.09
C ALA A 10 42.14 17.03 -20.82
N LEU A 11 42.39 18.09 -20.05
CA LEU A 11 41.63 18.42 -18.85
C LEU A 11 40.17 18.80 -19.16
N LEU A 12 39.95 19.58 -20.24
CA LEU A 12 38.60 19.94 -20.69
C LEU A 12 37.81 18.73 -21.20
N ALA A 13 38.46 17.76 -21.86
CA ALA A 13 37.82 16.53 -22.30
C ALA A 13 37.40 15.63 -21.12
N VAL A 14 38.21 15.53 -20.08
CA VAL A 14 37.89 14.75 -18.87
C VAL A 14 36.74 15.37 -18.10
N VAL A 15 36.69 16.70 -17.97
CA VAL A 15 35.58 17.40 -17.31
C VAL A 15 34.26 17.23 -18.09
N ALA A 16 34.31 17.30 -19.42
CA ALA A 16 33.11 17.08 -20.26
C ALA A 16 32.54 15.65 -20.17
N VAL A 17 33.41 14.65 -20.04
CA VAL A 17 32.98 13.24 -19.88
C VAL A 17 32.37 13.00 -18.49
N LEU A 18 32.92 13.64 -17.44
CA LEU A 18 32.39 13.51 -16.08
C LEU A 18 31.00 14.17 -15.90
N THR A 19 30.68 15.21 -16.68
CA THR A 19 29.36 15.86 -16.61
C THR A 19 28.26 15.09 -17.34
N LEU A 20 28.59 14.20 -18.27
CA LEU A 20 27.61 13.36 -18.98
C LEU A 20 27.09 12.18 -18.15
N PHE A 21 27.77 11.79 -17.07
CA PHE A 21 27.35 10.68 -16.19
C PHE A 21 26.50 11.11 -14.99
N ALA A 22 26.27 12.43 -14.78
CA ALA A 22 25.49 12.93 -13.64
C ALA A 22 23.95 12.90 -13.83
N GLY A 23 23.47 12.34 -14.93
CA GLY A 23 22.05 12.10 -15.17
C GLY A 23 21.59 10.74 -14.63
N ALA A 24 21.85 10.45 -13.34
CA ALA A 24 21.19 9.32 -12.68
C ALA A 24 19.69 9.61 -12.61
N ALA A 25 18.93 9.04 -13.54
CA ALA A 25 17.47 9.02 -13.44
C ALA A 25 17.10 8.33 -12.12
N THR A 26 16.70 9.13 -11.13
CA THR A 26 16.06 8.61 -9.93
C THR A 26 14.72 8.01 -10.37
N THR A 27 14.69 6.72 -10.66
CA THR A 27 13.45 5.98 -10.78
C THR A 27 12.79 6.03 -9.40
N SER A 28 11.82 6.93 -9.23
CA SER A 28 10.92 6.88 -8.08
C SER A 28 10.18 5.54 -8.16
N ALA A 29 10.39 4.66 -7.19
CA ALA A 29 9.55 3.48 -7.06
C ALA A 29 8.10 3.98 -6.89
N ALA A 30 7.22 3.58 -7.79
CA ALA A 30 5.80 3.88 -7.64
C ALA A 30 5.29 3.21 -6.36
N ALA A 31 4.50 3.93 -5.57
CA ALA A 31 3.82 3.33 -4.42
C ALA A 31 2.88 2.21 -4.92
N ALA A 32 2.74 1.15 -4.12
CA ALA A 32 1.83 0.08 -4.45
C ALA A 32 0.38 0.60 -4.49
N THR A 33 -0.40 0.09 -5.44
CA THR A 33 -1.82 0.43 -5.56
C THR A 33 -2.63 -0.17 -4.40
N ALA A 34 -3.85 0.34 -4.17
CA ALA A 34 -4.75 -0.23 -3.17
C ALA A 34 -5.06 -1.70 -3.45
N GLU A 35 -5.22 -2.08 -4.71
CA GLU A 35 -5.47 -3.45 -5.16
C GLU A 35 -4.27 -4.37 -4.88
N GLU A 36 -3.04 -3.91 -5.12
CA GLU A 36 -1.81 -4.64 -4.81
C GLU A 36 -1.64 -4.82 -3.29
N ASN A 37 -1.82 -3.76 -2.52
CA ASN A 37 -1.79 -3.81 -1.06
C ASN A 37 -2.86 -4.74 -0.50
N TYR A 38 -4.08 -4.70 -1.05
CA TYR A 38 -5.17 -5.58 -0.65
C TYR A 38 -4.83 -7.05 -0.92
N ARG A 39 -4.36 -7.37 -2.12
CA ARG A 39 -3.96 -8.74 -2.47
C ARG A 39 -2.87 -9.29 -1.56
N PHE A 40 -1.92 -8.47 -1.20
CA PHE A 40 -0.77 -8.89 -0.41
C PHE A 40 -1.10 -9.03 1.09
N TYR A 41 -1.79 -8.06 1.66
CA TYR A 41 -2.00 -7.98 3.11
C TYR A 41 -3.38 -8.47 3.58
N CYS A 42 -4.41 -8.37 2.77
CA CYS A 42 -5.80 -8.55 3.18
C CYS A 42 -6.43 -9.83 2.65
N ALA A 43 -6.13 -10.19 1.39
CA ALA A 43 -6.81 -11.27 0.68
C ALA A 43 -6.61 -12.65 1.33
N GLN A 44 -5.55 -12.86 2.11
CA GLN A 44 -5.31 -14.13 2.81
C GLN A 44 -6.45 -14.50 3.77
N CYS A 45 -7.10 -13.51 4.35
CA CYS A 45 -8.27 -13.71 5.22
C CYS A 45 -9.57 -13.27 4.54
N HIS A 46 -9.54 -12.11 3.87
CA HIS A 46 -10.76 -11.50 3.32
C HIS A 46 -11.12 -11.99 1.90
N GLY A 47 -10.26 -12.80 1.27
CA GLY A 47 -10.47 -13.29 -0.11
C GLY A 47 -10.09 -12.26 -1.16
N LEU A 48 -9.75 -12.71 -2.37
CA LEU A 48 -9.36 -11.85 -3.48
C LEU A 48 -10.49 -10.90 -3.91
N GLU A 49 -11.73 -11.39 -3.83
CA GLU A 49 -12.93 -10.62 -4.14
C GLU A 49 -13.54 -9.92 -2.92
N GLY A 50 -12.93 -10.07 -1.75
CA GLY A 50 -13.39 -9.43 -0.51
C GLY A 50 -14.56 -10.10 0.20
N ARG A 51 -14.86 -11.37 -0.10
CA ARG A 51 -16.03 -12.08 0.45
C ARG A 51 -15.83 -12.67 1.84
N GLY A 52 -14.64 -12.51 2.43
CA GLY A 52 -14.30 -13.14 3.71
C GLY A 52 -13.92 -14.62 3.57
N ASP A 53 -13.64 -15.08 2.36
CA ASP A 53 -13.39 -16.47 1.96
C ASP A 53 -11.91 -16.72 1.60
N GLY A 54 -10.99 -15.96 2.19
CA GLY A 54 -9.56 -16.16 1.98
C GLY A 54 -9.07 -17.50 2.54
N PRO A 55 -7.90 -17.99 2.07
CA PRO A 55 -7.37 -19.29 2.49
C PRO A 55 -7.13 -19.42 4.00
N ASN A 56 -6.98 -18.31 4.71
CA ASN A 56 -6.85 -18.29 6.17
C ASN A 56 -8.20 -18.12 6.89
N ALA A 57 -9.31 -17.98 6.17
CA ALA A 57 -10.66 -17.98 6.74
C ALA A 57 -11.11 -19.43 6.99
N THR A 58 -11.01 -19.89 8.23
CA THR A 58 -11.39 -21.26 8.61
C THR A 58 -12.67 -21.26 9.43
N GLU A 59 -13.45 -22.34 9.35
CA GLU A 59 -14.70 -22.52 10.10
C GLU A 59 -14.51 -22.48 11.62
N ASN A 60 -13.30 -22.78 12.11
CA ASN A 60 -12.98 -22.79 13.53
C ASN A 60 -12.54 -21.41 14.09
N GLN A 61 -12.60 -20.35 13.29
CA GLN A 61 -12.28 -19.01 13.78
C GLN A 61 -13.40 -18.46 14.65
N PRO A 62 -13.10 -17.82 15.78
CA PRO A 62 -14.11 -17.24 16.68
C PRO A 62 -14.92 -16.12 16.01
N VAL A 63 -14.35 -15.47 14.99
CA VAL A 63 -14.99 -14.43 14.19
C VAL A 63 -14.53 -14.58 12.75
N SER A 64 -15.46 -14.74 11.83
CA SER A 64 -15.16 -14.80 10.39
C SER A 64 -14.64 -13.45 9.88
N PRO A 65 -13.71 -13.46 8.90
CA PRO A 65 -13.30 -12.24 8.21
C PRO A 65 -14.53 -11.55 7.60
N ARG A 66 -14.58 -10.22 7.72
CA ARG A 66 -15.70 -9.44 7.19
C ARG A 66 -15.80 -9.58 5.67
N ASP A 67 -17.00 -9.79 5.19
CA ASP A 67 -17.34 -9.68 3.76
C ASP A 67 -17.39 -8.19 3.37
N HIS A 68 -16.37 -7.76 2.63
CA HIS A 68 -16.23 -6.38 2.14
C HIS A 68 -17.17 -6.08 0.96
N THR A 69 -17.82 -7.08 0.37
CA THR A 69 -18.82 -6.89 -0.70
C THR A 69 -20.22 -6.66 -0.17
N SER A 70 -20.44 -6.97 1.10
CA SER A 70 -21.75 -6.82 1.75
C SER A 70 -22.04 -5.36 2.10
N ALA A 71 -22.86 -4.68 1.30
CA ALA A 71 -23.31 -3.32 1.59
C ALA A 71 -23.93 -3.24 3.00
N LYS A 72 -24.80 -4.19 3.35
CA LYS A 72 -25.46 -4.27 4.65
C LYS A 72 -24.50 -4.25 5.84
N GLU A 73 -23.33 -4.88 5.71
CA GLU A 73 -22.32 -4.94 6.76
C GLU A 73 -21.39 -3.73 6.73
N MET A 74 -21.05 -3.26 5.53
CA MET A 74 -20.09 -2.18 5.36
C MET A 74 -20.69 -0.79 5.60
N GLU A 75 -21.98 -0.59 5.36
CA GLU A 75 -22.69 0.67 5.65
C GLU A 75 -22.77 0.98 7.15
N LYS A 76 -22.68 -0.03 8.01
CA LYS A 76 -22.65 0.15 9.47
C LYS A 76 -21.36 0.82 9.97
N LEU A 77 -20.31 0.81 9.16
CA LEU A 77 -18.99 1.35 9.48
C LEU A 77 -18.84 2.75 8.91
N THR A 78 -18.31 3.67 9.71
CA THR A 78 -17.80 4.94 9.21
C THR A 78 -16.49 4.72 8.46
N ASP A 79 -16.03 5.70 7.68
CA ASP A 79 -14.71 5.65 7.05
C ASP A 79 -13.60 5.57 8.10
N GLU A 80 -13.78 6.26 9.24
CA GLU A 80 -12.89 6.23 10.38
C GLU A 80 -12.78 4.82 11.00
N ASP A 81 -13.92 4.11 11.16
CA ASP A 81 -13.93 2.72 11.65
C ASP A 81 -13.11 1.79 10.77
N ILE A 82 -13.17 1.98 9.46
CA ILE A 82 -12.39 1.20 8.50
C ILE A 82 -10.90 1.55 8.63
N ILE A 83 -10.56 2.84 8.62
CA ILE A 83 -9.17 3.32 8.75
C ILE A 83 -8.56 2.81 10.06
N ASN A 84 -9.26 2.96 11.18
CA ASN A 84 -8.78 2.52 12.50
C ASN A 84 -8.62 0.99 12.54
N SER A 85 -9.54 0.23 11.95
CA SER A 85 -9.42 -1.24 11.89
C SER A 85 -8.19 -1.69 11.09
N ILE A 86 -7.84 -1.00 10.02
CA ILE A 86 -6.63 -1.29 9.23
C ILE A 86 -5.39 -0.83 10.01
N THR A 87 -5.42 0.37 10.57
CA THR A 87 -4.27 0.98 11.25
C THR A 87 -3.89 0.22 12.51
N ASP A 88 -4.87 -0.03 13.38
CA ASP A 88 -4.65 -0.49 14.76
C ASP A 88 -4.98 -1.98 14.95
N GLY A 89 -5.54 -2.61 13.93
CA GLY A 89 -5.94 -4.02 13.96
C GLY A 89 -7.25 -4.27 14.69
N GLY A 90 -7.70 -5.52 14.66
CA GLY A 90 -9.01 -5.88 15.17
C GLY A 90 -9.15 -5.77 16.69
N THR A 91 -8.11 -6.08 17.45
CA THR A 91 -8.14 -5.98 18.92
C THR A 91 -8.41 -4.57 19.41
N ALA A 92 -7.72 -3.58 18.85
CA ALA A 92 -7.86 -2.18 19.23
C ALA A 92 -9.25 -1.60 18.90
N THR A 93 -9.95 -2.21 17.94
CA THR A 93 -11.28 -1.79 17.49
C THR A 93 -12.40 -2.71 17.98
N SER A 94 -12.15 -3.51 19.02
CA SER A 94 -13.10 -4.47 19.61
C SER A 94 -13.63 -5.50 18.59
N LYS A 95 -12.74 -5.94 17.69
CA LYS A 95 -13.00 -6.97 16.67
C LYS A 95 -12.06 -8.17 16.87
N SER A 96 -11.89 -8.98 15.86
CA SER A 96 -11.06 -10.19 15.95
C SER A 96 -9.58 -9.87 16.19
N SER A 97 -8.96 -10.54 17.16
CA SER A 97 -7.51 -10.48 17.40
C SER A 97 -6.66 -11.07 16.25
N LEU A 98 -7.31 -11.77 15.32
CA LEU A 98 -6.64 -12.35 14.14
C LEU A 98 -6.36 -11.31 13.05
N MET A 99 -6.99 -10.14 13.10
CA MET A 99 -6.68 -9.04 12.18
C MET A 99 -5.52 -8.21 12.74
N PRO A 100 -4.33 -8.26 12.13
CA PRO A 100 -3.16 -7.53 12.62
C PRO A 100 -3.26 -6.02 12.31
N PRO A 101 -2.50 -5.17 13.03
CA PRO A 101 -2.37 -3.75 12.72
C PRO A 101 -1.41 -3.53 11.54
N PHE A 102 -1.78 -2.64 10.62
CA PHE A 102 -0.95 -2.28 9.46
C PHE A 102 -0.39 -0.85 9.51
N GLY A 103 -0.68 -0.06 10.55
CA GLY A 103 -0.26 1.34 10.63
C GLY A 103 1.25 1.58 10.68
N LYS A 104 2.07 0.52 10.95
CA LYS A 104 3.54 0.58 10.86
C LYS A 104 4.08 0.07 9.51
N THR A 105 3.25 -0.59 8.72
CA THR A 105 3.61 -1.22 7.44
C THR A 105 3.15 -0.38 6.26
N LEU A 106 1.96 0.18 6.36
CA LEU A 106 1.33 1.00 5.33
C LEU A 106 1.31 2.47 5.75
N SER A 107 1.53 3.35 4.79
CA SER A 107 1.38 4.79 4.97
C SER A 107 -0.09 5.17 5.16
N ARG A 108 -0.34 6.38 5.67
CA ARG A 108 -1.71 6.92 5.80
C ARG A 108 -2.42 7.03 4.44
N SER A 109 -1.69 7.34 3.37
CA SER A 109 -2.25 7.40 2.02
C SER A 109 -2.73 6.03 1.57
N GLU A 110 -1.88 5.01 1.68
CA GLU A 110 -2.21 3.62 1.30
C GLU A 110 -3.40 3.07 2.11
N ILE A 111 -3.48 3.38 3.41
CA ILE A 111 -4.65 3.01 4.24
C ILE A 111 -5.92 3.73 3.76
N SER A 112 -5.83 5.01 3.40
CA SER A 112 -6.96 5.77 2.85
C SER A 112 -7.41 5.22 1.49
N GLU A 113 -6.48 4.80 0.65
CA GLU A 113 -6.76 4.17 -0.64
C GLU A 113 -7.41 2.80 -0.47
N LEU A 114 -6.92 1.99 0.48
CA LEU A 114 -7.55 0.72 0.86
C LEU A 114 -9.00 0.93 1.32
N LYS A 115 -9.27 1.93 2.19
CA LYS A 115 -10.63 2.29 2.58
C LYS A 115 -11.49 2.61 1.35
N GLY A 116 -10.96 3.37 0.41
CA GLY A 116 -11.63 3.68 -0.85
C GLY A 116 -11.94 2.43 -1.68
N LEU A 117 -11.01 1.47 -1.74
CA LEU A 117 -11.22 0.18 -2.40
C LEU A 117 -12.35 -0.61 -1.73
N LEU A 118 -12.38 -0.68 -0.40
CA LEU A 118 -13.44 -1.37 0.34
C LEU A 118 -14.82 -0.76 0.07
N ARG A 119 -14.92 0.58 -0.05
CA ARG A 119 -16.16 1.26 -0.45
C ARG A 119 -16.59 0.93 -1.88
N LYS A 120 -15.63 0.73 -2.79
CA LYS A 120 -15.93 0.26 -4.15
C LYS A 120 -16.44 -1.18 -4.15
N LEU A 121 -15.83 -2.08 -3.37
CA LEU A 121 -16.26 -3.47 -3.26
C LEU A 121 -17.69 -3.61 -2.77
N CYS A 122 -18.09 -2.91 -1.71
CA CYS A 122 -19.46 -2.94 -1.23
C CYS A 122 -20.43 -2.10 -2.05
N LYS A 123 -19.96 -1.25 -2.96
CA LYS A 123 -20.77 -0.24 -3.67
C LYS A 123 -21.60 0.62 -2.72
N CYS A 124 -21.05 0.95 -1.56
CA CYS A 124 -21.75 1.59 -0.46
C CYS A 124 -20.98 2.81 0.08
N LYS A 125 -21.70 3.67 0.78
CA LYS A 125 -21.13 4.76 1.59
C LYS A 125 -21.21 4.37 3.06
N GLY A 126 -20.30 4.92 3.88
CA GLY A 126 -20.39 4.80 5.33
C GLY A 126 -21.44 5.73 5.93
N LYS A 127 -21.67 5.53 7.24
CA LYS A 127 -22.47 6.46 8.05
C LYS A 127 -21.86 7.85 8.08
#